data_0164b5c63dcf6406b12429fec8b1adde
#
_entry.id   0164b5c63dcf6406b12429fec8b1adde
#
_cell.length_a   1.000
_cell.length_b   1.000
_cell.length_c   1.000
_cell.angle_alpha   90.00
_cell.angle_beta   90.00
_cell.angle_gamma   90.00
#
_symmetry.space_group_name_H-M   'P 1'
#
loop_
_entity.id
_entity.type
_entity.pdbx_description
1 polymer ?
#
loop_
_entity_poly.entity_id
_entity_poly.type
_entity_poly.pdbx_seq_one_letter_code
_entity_poly.pdbx_strand_id
1 'polypeptide(L)'
;MHPHVEGEDLPKILPVLEASGVKIVVDHLGRPEPKAGITSGGFKRLLQSLDKGRTWVKVSGGYRLGPQSKDYARELLRIAGPERLVWGSDCPFVGHEGQFSYQSTIDWLVDAVPDAGAREKIFGATARALYFNGE
;
A
#
# COMPACT_ATOMS: atom_id res chain seq x y z
N MET A 1 -11.25 5.62 5.74
CA MET A 1 -10.50 5.18 6.93
C MET A 1 -9.10 4.76 6.52
N HIS A 2 -8.06 5.22 7.24
CA HIS A 2 -6.65 4.90 6.96
C HIS A 2 -6.05 4.17 8.17
N PRO A 3 -6.14 2.83 8.24
CA PRO A 3 -5.51 2.08 9.31
C PRO A 3 -3.99 2.07 9.13
N HIS A 4 -3.29 2.52 10.17
CA HIS A 4 -1.83 2.45 10.30
C HIS A 4 -1.52 1.42 11.38
N VAL A 5 -1.33 0.18 10.99
CA VAL A 5 -1.19 -0.97 11.89
C VAL A 5 -0.14 -1.94 11.35
N GLU A 6 0.37 -2.81 12.21
CA GLU A 6 1.22 -3.91 11.78
C GLU A 6 0.40 -4.96 11.00
N GLY A 7 1.05 -5.63 10.05
CA GLY A 7 0.37 -6.61 9.20
C GLY A 7 -0.29 -7.73 9.97
N GLU A 8 0.27 -8.14 11.10
CA GLU A 8 -0.30 -9.18 11.98
C GLU A 8 -1.66 -8.82 12.58
N ASP A 9 -2.00 -7.51 12.66
CA ASP A 9 -3.28 -7.05 13.17
C ASP A 9 -4.37 -6.91 12.08
N LEU A 10 -4.00 -6.92 10.81
CA LEU A 10 -4.96 -6.82 9.70
C LEU A 10 -6.09 -7.86 9.75
N PRO A 11 -5.83 -9.14 10.12
CA PRO A 11 -6.89 -10.12 10.25
C PRO A 11 -7.97 -9.78 11.28
N LYS A 12 -7.63 -9.00 12.30
CA LYS A 12 -8.56 -8.56 13.35
C LYS A 12 -9.32 -7.30 12.94
N ILE A 13 -8.65 -6.36 12.28
CA ILE A 13 -9.16 -5.02 12.02
C ILE A 13 -9.98 -4.96 10.73
N LEU A 14 -9.51 -5.60 9.65
CA LEU A 14 -10.18 -5.52 8.35
C LEU A 14 -11.65 -6.00 8.38
N PRO A 15 -12.01 -7.09 9.06
CA PRO A 15 -13.41 -7.50 9.11
C PRO A 15 -14.34 -6.44 9.70
N VAL A 16 -13.89 -5.74 10.73
CA VAL A 16 -14.67 -4.67 11.40
C VAL A 16 -14.86 -3.48 10.46
N LEU A 17 -13.79 -3.05 9.80
CA LEU A 17 -13.84 -1.94 8.84
C LEU A 17 -14.69 -2.28 7.61
N GLU A 18 -14.56 -3.48 7.09
CA GLU A 18 -15.39 -3.96 5.97
C GLU A 18 -16.88 -3.98 6.32
N ALA A 19 -17.22 -4.45 7.53
CA ALA A 19 -18.60 -4.48 8.00
C ALA A 19 -19.21 -3.09 8.17
N SER A 20 -18.39 -2.07 8.45
CA SER A 20 -18.85 -0.68 8.55
C SER A 20 -19.14 -0.02 7.18
N GLY A 21 -18.77 -0.64 6.07
CA GLY A 21 -18.99 -0.13 4.72
C GLY A 21 -18.11 1.05 4.31
N VAL A 22 -17.13 1.46 5.13
CA VAL A 22 -16.21 2.56 4.79
C VAL A 22 -15.23 2.17 3.68
N LYS A 23 -14.73 3.15 2.93
CA LYS A 23 -13.55 2.97 2.08
C LYS A 23 -12.32 2.82 2.97
N ILE A 24 -11.51 1.78 2.74
CA ILE A 24 -10.32 1.44 3.54
C ILE A 24 -9.07 1.72 2.71
N VAL A 25 -8.10 2.43 3.27
CA VAL A 25 -6.80 2.67 2.64
C VAL A 25 -5.71 2.22 3.61
N VAL A 26 -5.13 1.05 3.37
CA VAL A 26 -4.11 0.47 4.26
C VAL A 26 -2.75 1.09 4.01
N ASP A 27 -2.08 1.54 5.06
CA ASP A 27 -0.78 2.19 4.96
C ASP A 27 0.37 1.20 4.66
N HIS A 28 1.40 1.71 4.00
CA HIS A 28 2.72 1.09 3.85
C HIS A 28 2.70 -0.37 3.42
N LEU A 29 2.07 -0.65 2.26
CA LEU A 29 2.03 -2.01 1.69
C LEU A 29 1.41 -3.07 2.62
N GLY A 30 0.65 -2.63 3.66
CA GLY A 30 0.08 -3.51 4.67
C GLY A 30 1.07 -3.99 5.73
N ARG A 31 2.29 -3.46 5.77
CA ARG A 31 3.35 -3.77 6.75
C ARG A 31 3.50 -5.28 7.01
N PRO A 32 3.79 -6.12 6.00
CA PRO A 32 3.91 -7.56 6.19
C PRO A 32 5.01 -7.90 7.20
N GLU A 33 4.82 -8.99 7.92
CA GLU A 33 5.86 -9.51 8.84
C GLU A 33 7.16 -9.79 8.06
N PRO A 34 8.32 -9.28 8.52
CA PRO A 34 9.58 -9.36 7.77
C PRO A 34 10.01 -10.79 7.40
N LYS A 35 9.74 -11.77 8.27
CA LYS A 35 10.12 -13.17 8.04
C LYS A 35 9.20 -13.89 7.07
N ALA A 36 7.90 -13.63 7.14
CA ALA A 36 6.90 -14.31 6.33
C ALA A 36 6.56 -13.56 5.02
N GLY A 37 6.72 -12.24 5.01
CA GLY A 37 6.53 -11.41 3.83
C GLY A 37 5.15 -11.61 3.17
N ILE A 38 5.15 -11.89 1.87
CA ILE A 38 3.92 -12.16 1.09
C ILE A 38 3.15 -13.39 1.55
N THR A 39 3.80 -14.31 2.28
CA THR A 39 3.15 -15.51 2.82
C THR A 39 2.51 -15.29 4.19
N SER A 40 2.70 -14.12 4.81
CA SER A 40 2.12 -13.79 6.11
C SER A 40 0.60 -13.81 6.08
N GLY A 41 0.00 -14.13 7.22
CA GLY A 41 -1.45 -14.15 7.37
C GLY A 41 -2.08 -12.78 7.13
N GLY A 42 -1.42 -11.72 7.59
CA GLY A 42 -1.87 -10.34 7.38
C GLY A 42 -1.86 -9.93 5.92
N PHE A 43 -0.80 -10.25 5.18
CA PHE A 43 -0.72 -9.92 3.75
C PHE A 43 -1.79 -10.68 2.94
N LYS A 44 -1.97 -11.97 3.20
CA LYS A 44 -3.05 -12.77 2.58
C LYS A 44 -4.43 -12.19 2.89
N ARG A 45 -4.65 -11.75 4.13
CA ARG A 45 -5.93 -11.12 4.52
C ARG A 45 -6.14 -9.78 3.81
N LEU A 46 -5.08 -9.01 3.60
CA LEU A 46 -5.12 -7.78 2.82
C LEU A 46 -5.54 -8.04 1.37
N LEU A 47 -4.96 -9.04 0.72
CA LEU A 47 -5.33 -9.44 -0.64
C LEU A 47 -6.82 -9.80 -0.74
N GLN A 48 -7.36 -10.54 0.24
CA GLN A 48 -8.80 -10.85 0.30
C GLN A 48 -9.67 -9.59 0.46
N SER A 49 -9.19 -8.60 1.21
CA SER A 49 -9.90 -7.32 1.39
C SER A 49 -9.93 -6.50 0.10
N LEU A 50 -8.83 -6.51 -0.65
CA LEU A 50 -8.73 -5.84 -1.95
C LEU A 50 -9.74 -6.40 -2.96
N ASP A 51 -9.93 -7.72 -2.97
CA ASP A 51 -10.87 -8.41 -3.85
C ASP A 51 -12.34 -7.99 -3.58
N LYS A 52 -12.68 -7.61 -2.35
CA LYS A 52 -14.01 -7.09 -2.00
C LYS A 52 -14.33 -5.70 -2.57
N GLY A 53 -13.36 -5.00 -3.11
CA GLY A 53 -13.57 -3.80 -3.93
C GLY A 53 -13.66 -2.47 -3.19
N ARG A 54 -13.57 -2.43 -1.85
CA ARG A 54 -13.61 -1.19 -1.06
C ARG A 54 -12.31 -0.89 -0.30
N THR A 55 -11.24 -1.61 -0.64
CA THR A 55 -9.93 -1.47 -0.02
C THR A 55 -8.89 -1.03 -1.05
N TRP A 56 -8.04 -0.12 -0.65
CA TRP A 56 -6.86 0.38 -1.36
C TRP A 56 -5.63 0.22 -0.48
N VAL A 57 -4.45 0.28 -1.08
CA VAL A 57 -3.18 0.19 -0.36
C VAL A 57 -2.28 1.37 -0.75
N LYS A 58 -1.69 2.01 0.24
CA LYS A 58 -0.63 2.99 -0.01
C LYS A 58 0.69 2.27 -0.32
N VAL A 59 1.20 2.53 -1.49
CA VAL A 59 2.55 2.17 -1.91
C VAL A 59 3.49 3.24 -1.39
N SER A 60 3.86 3.11 -0.12
CA SER A 60 4.62 4.09 0.65
C SER A 60 5.49 3.40 1.70
N GLY A 61 6.46 4.09 2.25
CA GLY A 61 7.28 3.59 3.37
C GLY A 61 8.07 2.32 3.05
N GLY A 62 8.43 2.08 1.78
CA GLY A 62 9.16 0.88 1.39
C GLY A 62 10.49 0.71 2.13
N TYR A 63 11.15 1.81 2.49
CA TYR A 63 12.38 1.82 3.27
C TYR A 63 12.21 1.26 4.70
N ARG A 64 10.98 1.28 5.25
CA ARG A 64 10.65 0.71 6.58
C ARG A 64 10.54 -0.80 6.55
N LEU A 65 10.31 -1.39 5.38
CA LEU A 65 9.89 -2.79 5.21
C LEU A 65 11.04 -3.69 4.71
N GLY A 66 12.24 -3.14 4.59
CA GLY A 66 13.40 -3.88 4.17
C GLY A 66 13.47 -4.16 2.66
N PRO A 67 14.43 -5.00 2.23
CA PRO A 67 14.74 -5.20 0.82
C PRO A 67 13.60 -5.88 0.02
N GLN A 68 12.71 -6.62 0.69
CA GLN A 68 11.57 -7.26 0.03
C GLN A 68 10.40 -6.31 -0.26
N SER A 69 10.48 -5.05 0.13
CA SER A 69 9.38 -4.08 -0.02
C SER A 69 8.89 -3.93 -1.46
N LYS A 70 9.78 -4.03 -2.44
CA LYS A 70 9.42 -4.00 -3.87
C LYS A 70 8.63 -5.23 -4.30
N ASP A 71 8.90 -6.38 -3.73
CA ASP A 71 8.16 -7.61 -4.02
C ASP A 71 6.73 -7.52 -3.48
N TYR A 72 6.52 -6.86 -2.34
CA TYR A 72 5.18 -6.56 -1.83
C TYR A 72 4.39 -5.68 -2.80
N ALA A 73 5.01 -4.62 -3.31
CA ALA A 73 4.38 -3.73 -4.29
C ALA A 73 4.04 -4.47 -5.59
N ARG A 74 4.94 -5.30 -6.08
CA ARG A 74 4.74 -6.10 -7.30
C ARG A 74 3.60 -7.11 -7.13
N GLU A 75 3.53 -7.77 -5.98
CA GLU A 75 2.47 -8.75 -5.71
C GLU A 75 1.10 -8.08 -5.56
N LEU A 76 1.03 -6.95 -4.87
CA LEU A 76 -0.19 -6.13 -4.79
C LEU A 76 -0.65 -5.66 -6.17
N LEU A 77 0.27 -5.18 -6.99
CA LEU A 77 -0.03 -4.76 -8.36
C LEU A 77 -0.55 -5.92 -9.22
N ARG A 78 0.09 -7.09 -9.12
CA ARG A 78 -0.28 -8.28 -9.88
C ARG A 78 -1.71 -8.75 -9.55
N ILE A 79 -2.10 -8.69 -8.28
CA ILE A 79 -3.38 -9.22 -7.81
C ILE A 79 -4.49 -8.18 -7.91
N ALA A 80 -4.24 -6.95 -7.47
CA ALA A 80 -5.28 -5.93 -7.33
C ALA A 80 -5.34 -4.92 -8.47
N GLY A 81 -4.28 -4.82 -9.26
CA GLY A 81 -4.14 -3.79 -10.29
C GLY A 81 -3.81 -2.41 -9.74
N PRO A 82 -3.40 -1.47 -10.63
CA PRO A 82 -2.95 -0.14 -10.21
C PRO A 82 -4.10 0.74 -9.68
N GLU A 83 -5.35 0.44 -9.99
CA GLU A 83 -6.55 1.15 -9.55
C GLU A 83 -6.85 0.94 -8.04
N ARG A 84 -6.14 0.05 -7.38
CA ARG A 84 -6.23 -0.21 -5.94
C ARG A 84 -5.00 0.27 -5.17
N LEU A 85 -4.05 0.87 -5.86
CA LEU A 85 -2.79 1.32 -5.27
C LEU A 85 -2.67 2.84 -5.37
N VAL A 86 -2.27 3.48 -4.27
CA VAL A 86 -2.02 4.91 -4.21
C VAL A 86 -0.61 5.15 -3.68
N TRP A 87 0.15 6.04 -4.33
CA TRP A 87 1.48 6.38 -3.86
C TRP A 87 1.43 7.36 -2.68
N GLY A 88 2.44 7.28 -1.81
CA GLY A 88 2.71 8.25 -0.77
C GLY A 88 4.21 8.33 -0.49
N SER A 89 4.71 9.54 -0.28
CA SER A 89 6.14 9.78 0.02
C SER A 89 6.56 9.30 1.39
N ASP A 90 5.63 9.29 2.35
CA ASP A 90 5.90 9.08 3.78
C ASP A 90 6.79 10.19 4.40
N CYS A 91 6.88 11.34 3.72
CA CYS A 91 7.56 12.52 4.24
C CYS A 91 6.84 13.06 5.49
N PRO A 92 7.55 13.47 6.55
CA PRO A 92 8.99 13.77 6.66
C PRO A 92 9.90 12.60 7.08
N PHE A 93 9.56 11.35 6.84
CA PHE A 93 10.39 10.16 7.13
C PHE A 93 10.67 9.97 8.61
N VAL A 94 9.64 10.10 9.44
CA VAL A 94 9.73 10.03 10.91
C VAL A 94 10.50 8.80 11.38
N GLY A 95 11.54 9.03 12.20
CA GLY A 95 12.48 8.01 12.67
C GLY A 95 13.60 7.66 11.66
N HIS A 96 13.61 8.30 10.49
CA HIS A 96 14.60 8.11 9.42
C HIS A 96 15.01 9.45 8.78
N GLU A 97 14.87 10.54 9.53
CA GLU A 97 15.14 11.89 9.05
C GLU A 97 16.59 12.01 8.53
N GLY A 98 16.76 12.62 7.38
CA GLY A 98 18.04 12.77 6.72
C GLY A 98 18.60 11.53 6.01
N GLN A 99 17.96 10.35 6.14
CA GLN A 99 18.40 9.13 5.47
C GLN A 99 17.75 8.97 4.08
N PHE A 100 16.59 9.54 3.88
CA PHE A 100 15.81 9.44 2.64
C PHE A 100 15.40 10.83 2.14
N SER A 101 15.17 10.93 0.84
CA SER A 101 14.66 12.14 0.19
C SER A 101 13.32 11.85 -0.49
N TYR A 102 12.57 12.91 -0.78
CA TYR A 102 11.35 12.78 -1.58
C TYR A 102 11.62 12.10 -2.91
N GLN A 103 12.74 12.48 -3.59
CA GLN A 103 13.15 11.86 -4.85
C GLN A 103 13.41 10.37 -4.70
N SER A 104 14.06 9.93 -3.63
CA SER A 104 14.34 8.50 -3.42
C SER A 104 13.08 7.65 -3.32
N THR A 105 11.97 8.20 -2.84
CA THR A 105 10.69 7.48 -2.78
C THR A 105 10.02 7.36 -4.14
N ILE A 106 10.22 8.34 -5.02
CA ILE A 106 9.79 8.27 -6.41
C ILE A 106 10.60 7.21 -7.15
N ASP A 107 11.94 7.27 -7.03
CA ASP A 107 12.86 6.32 -7.67
C ASP A 107 12.56 4.88 -7.23
N TRP A 108 12.24 4.68 -5.95
CA TRP A 108 11.83 3.38 -5.42
C TRP A 108 10.58 2.84 -6.14
N LEU A 109 9.55 3.68 -6.37
CA LEU A 109 8.35 3.24 -7.09
C LEU A 109 8.64 2.97 -8.57
N VAL A 110 9.46 3.80 -9.21
CA VAL A 110 9.86 3.60 -10.62
C VAL A 110 10.53 2.23 -10.80
N ASP A 111 11.39 1.84 -9.86
CA ASP A 111 12.05 0.53 -9.89
C ASP A 111 11.09 -0.62 -9.53
N ALA A 112 10.21 -0.43 -8.56
CA ALA A 112 9.24 -1.44 -8.15
C ALA A 112 8.19 -1.73 -9.24
N VAL A 113 7.79 -0.71 -10.01
CA VAL A 113 6.73 -0.76 -11.02
C VAL A 113 7.27 -0.25 -12.37
N PRO A 114 7.85 -1.12 -13.21
CA PRO A 114 8.43 -0.72 -14.50
C PRO A 114 7.41 -0.21 -15.53
N ASP A 115 6.15 -0.64 -15.46
CA ASP A 115 5.11 -0.20 -16.39
C ASP A 115 4.69 1.26 -16.14
N ALA A 116 4.86 2.12 -17.15
CA ALA A 116 4.60 3.55 -17.05
C ALA A 116 3.12 3.86 -16.83
N GLY A 117 2.22 3.12 -17.47
CA GLY A 117 0.77 3.31 -17.31
C GLY A 117 0.29 2.95 -15.92
N ALA A 118 0.83 1.89 -15.33
CA ALA A 118 0.55 1.53 -13.94
C ALA A 118 1.07 2.59 -12.98
N ARG A 119 2.28 3.12 -13.21
CA ARG A 119 2.84 4.21 -12.38
C ARG A 119 2.00 5.47 -12.43
N GLU A 120 1.53 5.89 -13.60
CA GLU A 120 0.66 7.07 -13.75
C GLU A 120 -0.60 6.95 -12.87
N LYS A 121 -1.22 5.77 -12.87
CA LYS A 121 -2.37 5.50 -12.01
C LYS A 121 -2.00 5.55 -10.53
N ILE A 122 -0.94 4.89 -10.13
CA ILE A 122 -0.50 4.80 -8.73
C ILE A 122 -0.07 6.18 -8.20
N PHE A 123 0.64 6.99 -9.01
CA PHE A 123 1.07 8.33 -8.61
C PHE A 123 -0.08 9.33 -8.48
N GLY A 124 -1.16 9.20 -9.25
CA GLY A 124 -2.17 10.24 -9.27
C GLY A 124 -3.59 9.81 -9.62
N ALA A 125 -3.80 9.10 -10.72
CA ALA A 125 -5.15 8.84 -11.22
C ALA A 125 -6.01 8.05 -10.22
N THR A 126 -5.45 7.05 -9.56
CA THR A 126 -6.14 6.26 -8.52
C THR A 126 -6.50 7.12 -7.31
N ALA A 127 -5.57 7.94 -6.82
CA ALA A 127 -5.84 8.84 -5.70
C ALA A 127 -6.93 9.86 -6.04
N ARG A 128 -6.88 10.41 -7.25
CA ARG A 128 -7.93 11.33 -7.73
C ARG A 128 -9.29 10.67 -7.76
N ALA A 129 -9.39 9.46 -8.30
CA ALA A 129 -10.64 8.70 -8.33
C ALA A 129 -11.15 8.35 -6.92
N LEU A 130 -10.25 7.96 -6.02
CA LEU A 130 -10.58 7.54 -4.66
C LEU A 130 -11.09 8.70 -3.79
N TYR A 131 -10.44 9.87 -3.87
CA TYR A 131 -10.66 10.96 -2.92
C TYR A 131 -11.52 12.11 -3.46
N PHE A 132 -11.57 12.32 -4.78
CA PHE A 132 -12.19 13.50 -5.38
C PHE A 132 -13.38 13.18 -6.32
N ASN A 133 -13.48 11.97 -6.85
CA ASN A 133 -14.67 11.55 -7.58
C ASN A 133 -15.65 10.99 -6.56
N GLY A 134 -16.35 11.88 -5.88
CA GLY A 134 -17.29 11.52 -4.82
C GLY A 134 -18.47 10.70 -5.35
N GLU A 135 -18.74 9.59 -4.72
CA GLU A 135 -20.06 9.04 -4.45
C GLU A 135 -20.32 9.21 -2.96
#